data_bdb29420e5480239b65e7f0fcdad03f1
#
_entry.id   bdb29420e5480239b65e7f0fcdad03f1
#
_cell.length_a   1.000
_cell.length_b   1.000
_cell.length_c   1.000
_cell.angle_alpha   90.00
_cell.angle_beta   90.00
_cell.angle_gamma   90.00
#
_symmetry.space_group_name_H-M   'P 1'
#
loop_
_entity.id
_entity.type
_entity.pdbx_description
1 polymer ?
#
loop_
_entity_poly.entity_id
_entity_poly.type
_entity_poly.pdbx_seq_one_letter_code
_entity_poly.pdbx_strand_id
1 'polypeptide(L)'
;FTPSYFSKSSGFVINQLSGGGCDHMGNFPTFPVKGKLSMSPDNILNYRVNLSEEKGHAGYYETMVQEDIKAKLTVTERTGMANYEYPAGQQYGTVIIGGGISATPIEQAAVVITAPNKCEGYAEGGYFCGIRTPYKVYFVAEFDTDALETGTWKRNELKPNSSFAEGEY
;
A
#
# COMPACT_ATOMS: atom_id res chain seq x y z
N PHE A 1 -7.65 -12.31 17.47
CA PHE A 1 -6.73 -12.56 16.34
C PHE A 1 -6.50 -14.07 16.25
N THR A 2 -7.04 -14.71 15.23
CA THR A 2 -6.69 -16.10 14.91
C THR A 2 -5.68 -16.07 13.78
N PRO A 3 -4.41 -16.38 13.99
CA PRO A 3 -3.34 -16.24 13.00
C PRO A 3 -3.57 -17.03 11.69
N SER A 4 -4.47 -18.00 11.69
CA SER A 4 -4.70 -18.90 10.56
C SER A 4 -5.50 -18.29 9.39
N TYR A 5 -6.21 -17.19 9.57
CA TYR A 5 -7.05 -16.61 8.52
C TYR A 5 -6.35 -15.53 7.66
N PHE A 6 -5.27 -14.95 8.13
CA PHE A 6 -4.58 -13.84 7.47
C PHE A 6 -3.07 -14.06 7.34
N SER A 7 -2.68 -15.24 6.92
CA SER A 7 -1.25 -15.55 6.69
C SER A 7 -0.62 -14.77 5.54
N LYS A 8 -1.41 -14.01 4.79
CA LYS A 8 -0.91 -13.25 3.63
C LYS A 8 -1.47 -11.85 3.61
N SER A 9 -0.60 -10.87 3.35
CA SER A 9 -0.94 -9.47 3.17
C SER A 9 -0.56 -8.98 1.79
N SER A 10 -1.29 -7.99 1.29
CA SER A 10 -1.01 -7.26 0.06
C SER A 10 -0.74 -5.78 0.30
N GLY A 11 -0.65 -5.36 1.55
CA GLY A 11 -0.31 -3.99 1.91
C GLY A 11 -0.66 -3.63 3.34
N PHE A 12 -0.05 -2.55 3.79
CA PHE A 12 -0.30 -1.93 5.09
C PHE A 12 -1.01 -0.60 4.86
N VAL A 13 -2.11 -0.39 5.57
CA VAL A 13 -2.97 0.80 5.44
C VAL A 13 -3.12 1.48 6.79
N ILE A 14 -3.35 2.81 6.76
CA ILE A 14 -3.49 3.62 7.98
C ILE A 14 -4.95 4.01 8.28
N ASN A 15 -5.86 3.83 7.34
CA ASN A 15 -7.24 4.31 7.45
C ASN A 15 -8.30 3.21 7.37
N GLN A 16 -7.94 1.96 7.64
CA GLN A 16 -8.91 0.87 7.66
C GLN A 16 -9.71 0.87 8.96
N LEU A 17 -11.03 0.77 8.83
CA LEU A 17 -11.91 0.53 9.96
C LEU A 17 -12.06 -0.98 10.18
N SER A 18 -11.83 -1.45 11.40
CA SER A 18 -12.00 -2.85 11.78
C SER A 18 -13.19 -3.05 12.71
N GLY A 19 -13.79 -4.25 12.64
CA GLY A 19 -14.91 -4.63 13.51
C GLY A 19 -16.28 -4.20 13.01
N GLY A 20 -16.39 -3.56 11.85
CA GLY A 20 -17.66 -3.13 11.27
C GLY A 20 -18.47 -4.23 10.58
N GLY A 21 -17.91 -5.43 10.43
CA GLY A 21 -18.58 -6.57 9.79
C GLY A 21 -18.60 -6.53 8.26
N CYS A 22 -18.07 -5.50 7.64
CA CYS A 22 -17.88 -5.36 6.21
C CYS A 22 -16.59 -4.58 5.92
N ASP A 23 -16.12 -4.64 4.70
CA ASP A 23 -14.90 -3.95 4.28
C ASP A 23 -15.10 -2.43 4.34
N HIS A 24 -14.16 -1.74 4.98
CA HIS A 24 -14.21 -0.30 5.17
C HIS A 24 -12.86 0.36 4.88
N MET A 25 -12.86 1.33 3.98
CA MET A 25 -11.68 2.12 3.63
C MET A 25 -10.46 1.26 3.25
N GLY A 26 -9.32 1.42 3.90
CA GLY A 26 -8.11 0.68 3.55
C GLY A 26 -7.42 1.23 2.30
N ASN A 27 -7.50 2.57 2.10
CA ASN A 27 -6.93 3.24 0.96
C ASN A 27 -5.41 3.34 1.08
N PHE A 28 -4.77 3.43 -0.08
CA PHE A 28 -3.32 3.65 -0.23
C PHE A 28 -2.47 2.63 0.52
N PRO A 29 -2.69 1.32 0.31
CA PRO A 29 -1.81 0.32 0.89
C PRO A 29 -0.38 0.56 0.43
N THR A 30 0.56 0.52 1.37
CA THR A 30 1.98 0.51 1.08
C THR A 30 2.51 -0.90 1.23
N PHE A 31 3.40 -1.33 0.34
CA PHE A 31 3.90 -2.68 0.36
C PHE A 31 5.34 -2.81 -0.15
N PRO A 32 6.26 -3.37 0.65
CA PRO A 32 7.63 -3.60 0.22
C PRO A 32 7.73 -4.92 -0.55
N VAL A 33 8.47 -4.91 -1.65
CA VAL A 33 8.84 -6.12 -2.40
C VAL A 33 10.32 -6.10 -2.75
N LYS A 34 10.93 -7.28 -2.87
CA LYS A 34 12.32 -7.44 -3.31
C LYS A 34 12.42 -7.26 -4.82
N GLY A 35 13.49 -6.59 -5.25
CA GLY A 35 13.77 -6.41 -6.68
C GLY A 35 12.89 -5.37 -7.34
N LYS A 36 12.95 -5.35 -8.67
CA LYS A 36 12.12 -4.49 -9.52
C LYS A 36 10.79 -5.18 -9.84
N LEU A 37 9.76 -4.39 -10.04
CA LEU A 37 8.49 -4.93 -10.53
C LEU A 37 8.61 -5.40 -11.97
N SER A 38 8.12 -6.60 -12.25
CA SER A 38 8.03 -7.17 -13.59
C SER A 38 6.60 -7.20 -14.14
N MET A 39 5.62 -6.91 -13.30
CA MET A 39 4.19 -6.90 -13.65
C MET A 39 3.45 -5.84 -12.84
N SER A 40 2.24 -5.52 -13.28
CA SER A 40 1.36 -4.58 -12.58
C SER A 40 0.94 -5.08 -11.19
N PRO A 41 0.95 -4.22 -10.18
CA PRO A 41 0.41 -4.53 -8.84
C PRO A 41 -1.11 -4.72 -8.78
N ASP A 42 -1.84 -4.46 -9.83
CA ASP A 42 -3.31 -4.51 -9.85
C ASP A 42 -3.85 -5.91 -9.51
N ASN A 43 -3.13 -6.93 -9.92
CA ASN A 43 -3.43 -8.27 -9.45
C ASN A 43 -2.84 -8.48 -8.05
N ILE A 44 -3.58 -8.06 -7.06
CA ILE A 44 -3.22 -8.13 -5.65
C ILE A 44 -2.75 -9.53 -5.19
N LEU A 45 -3.23 -10.59 -5.85
CA LEU A 45 -2.85 -11.96 -5.53
C LEU A 45 -1.39 -12.25 -5.85
N ASN A 46 -0.83 -11.58 -6.85
CA ASN A 46 0.58 -11.74 -7.24
C ASN A 46 1.54 -11.20 -6.17
N TYR A 47 1.07 -10.28 -5.34
CA TYR A 47 1.88 -9.61 -4.32
C TYR A 47 1.47 -9.97 -2.88
N ARG A 48 0.48 -10.86 -2.72
CA ARG A 48 0.17 -11.39 -1.40
C ARG A 48 1.33 -12.24 -0.89
N VAL A 49 1.88 -11.83 0.23
CA VAL A 49 3.02 -12.49 0.85
C VAL A 49 2.70 -12.91 2.27
N ASN A 50 3.45 -13.89 2.76
CA ASN A 50 3.38 -14.32 4.13
C ASN A 50 3.96 -13.23 5.04
N LEU A 51 3.27 -13.00 6.15
CA LEU A 51 3.79 -12.27 7.29
C LEU A 51 4.21 -13.26 8.38
N SER A 52 5.27 -12.94 9.07
CA SER A 52 5.76 -13.73 10.21
C SER A 52 6.35 -12.83 11.28
N GLU A 53 6.62 -13.39 12.46
CA GLU A 53 7.21 -12.66 13.59
C GLU A 53 6.44 -11.39 13.97
N GLU A 54 5.12 -11.43 13.88
CA GLU A 54 4.27 -10.29 14.16
C GLU A 54 4.35 -9.87 15.62
N LYS A 55 4.59 -8.59 15.86
CA LYS A 55 4.59 -7.93 17.17
C LYS A 55 3.86 -6.61 17.07
N GLY A 56 3.14 -6.23 18.13
CA GLY A 56 2.44 -4.96 18.13
C GLY A 56 1.96 -4.53 19.50
N HIS A 57 1.80 -3.24 19.64
CA HIS A 57 1.12 -2.56 20.73
C HIS A 57 0.44 -1.30 20.17
N ALA A 58 -0.33 -0.60 20.99
CA ALA A 58 -0.99 0.63 20.54
C ALA A 58 0.01 1.60 19.91
N GLY A 59 -0.25 1.99 18.64
CA GLY A 59 0.58 2.90 17.85
C GLY A 59 1.82 2.29 17.18
N TYR A 60 2.10 1.00 17.37
CA TYR A 60 3.25 0.34 16.75
C TYR A 60 2.95 -1.08 16.30
N TYR A 61 3.43 -1.45 15.12
CA TYR A 61 3.37 -2.81 14.57
C TYR A 61 4.67 -3.16 13.86
N GLU A 62 5.12 -4.40 14.01
CA GLU A 62 6.33 -4.94 13.38
C GLU A 62 6.05 -6.34 12.85
N THR A 63 6.57 -6.66 11.68
CA THR A 63 6.47 -8.00 11.07
C THR A 63 7.60 -8.24 10.07
N MET A 64 7.84 -9.52 9.77
CA MET A 64 8.66 -9.92 8.62
C MET A 64 7.76 -10.13 7.40
N VAL A 65 8.11 -9.50 6.29
CA VAL A 65 7.45 -9.60 4.99
C VAL A 65 8.34 -10.42 4.06
N GLN A 66 7.79 -11.43 3.39
CA GLN A 66 8.56 -12.33 2.53
C GLN A 66 9.76 -13.00 3.25
N GLU A 67 9.62 -13.24 4.55
CA GLU A 67 10.61 -13.88 5.43
C GLU A 67 11.84 -13.03 5.78
N ASP A 68 12.17 -11.99 5.01
CA ASP A 68 13.43 -11.27 5.15
C ASP A 68 13.36 -9.73 4.98
N ILE A 69 12.20 -9.15 4.68
CA ILE A 69 11.99 -7.71 4.75
C ILE A 69 11.35 -7.38 6.10
N LYS A 70 12.03 -6.64 6.94
CA LYS A 70 11.46 -6.20 8.20
C LYS A 70 10.66 -4.93 8.01
N ALA A 71 9.36 -4.98 8.32
CA ALA A 71 8.46 -3.84 8.29
C ALA A 71 8.17 -3.37 9.71
N LYS A 72 8.38 -2.08 9.98
CA LYS A 72 8.03 -1.41 11.23
C LYS A 72 7.10 -0.26 10.91
N LEU A 73 5.97 -0.22 11.54
CA LEU A 73 4.89 0.72 11.25
C LEU A 73 4.47 1.45 12.52
N THR A 74 4.24 2.75 12.38
CA THR A 74 3.66 3.58 13.45
C THR A 74 2.69 4.60 12.87
N VAL A 75 1.78 5.09 13.67
CA VAL A 75 0.74 6.01 13.24
C VAL A 75 0.48 7.10 14.27
N THR A 76 0.11 8.25 13.77
CA THR A 76 -0.58 9.31 14.52
C THR A 76 -2.01 9.43 13.98
N GLU A 77 -2.74 10.45 14.38
CA GLU A 77 -4.14 10.65 13.96
C GLU A 77 -4.31 10.73 12.43
N ARG A 78 -3.32 11.29 11.72
CA ARG A 78 -3.42 11.54 10.27
C ARG A 78 -2.16 11.18 9.49
N THR A 79 -1.16 10.63 10.14
CA THR A 79 0.12 10.29 9.50
C THR A 79 0.51 8.87 9.84
N GLY A 80 0.84 8.09 8.84
CA GLY A 80 1.51 6.80 8.99
C GLY A 80 2.99 6.94 8.65
N MET A 81 3.83 6.20 9.34
CA MET A 81 5.23 6.03 9.02
C MET A 81 5.54 4.55 8.89
N ALA A 82 6.23 4.20 7.82
CA ALA A 82 6.72 2.85 7.58
C ALA A 82 8.24 2.87 7.41
N ASN A 83 8.92 1.94 8.08
CA ASN A 83 10.33 1.65 7.83
C ASN A 83 10.43 0.22 7.29
N TYR A 84 11.02 0.07 6.11
CA TYR A 84 11.23 -1.21 5.43
C TYR A 84 12.72 -1.50 5.34
N GLU A 85 13.17 -2.47 6.13
CA GLU A 85 14.56 -2.91 6.15
C GLU A 85 14.71 -4.13 5.24
N TYR A 86 15.39 -3.95 4.12
CA TYR A 86 15.66 -5.02 3.16
C TYR A 86 16.92 -5.81 3.57
N PRO A 87 17.00 -7.10 3.20
CA PRO A 87 18.15 -7.92 3.56
C PRO A 87 19.46 -7.39 2.96
N ALA A 88 20.57 -7.60 3.66
CA ALA A 88 21.89 -7.22 3.18
C ALA A 88 22.22 -7.85 1.81
N GLY A 89 22.76 -7.03 0.89
CA GLY A 89 23.08 -7.46 -0.47
C GLY A 89 21.89 -7.40 -1.46
N GLN A 90 20.70 -7.00 -1.01
CA GLN A 90 19.59 -6.74 -1.92
C GLN A 90 19.87 -5.49 -2.75
N GLN A 91 20.01 -5.65 -4.06
CA GLN A 91 20.36 -4.55 -4.96
C GLN A 91 19.24 -3.52 -5.11
N TYR A 92 17.99 -3.98 -5.13
CA TYR A 92 16.80 -3.14 -5.26
C TYR A 92 15.73 -3.56 -4.26
N GLY A 93 15.22 -2.58 -3.52
CA GLY A 93 13.98 -2.67 -2.77
C GLY A 93 12.93 -1.80 -3.46
N THR A 94 11.72 -2.31 -3.63
CA THR A 94 10.62 -1.54 -4.22
C THR A 94 9.52 -1.33 -3.19
N VAL A 95 8.98 -0.13 -3.11
CA VAL A 95 7.78 0.17 -2.35
C VAL A 95 6.64 0.47 -3.32
N ILE A 96 5.56 -0.29 -3.22
CA ILE A 96 4.31 -0.07 -3.95
C ILE A 96 3.40 0.81 -3.09
N ILE A 97 2.75 1.80 -3.71
CA ILE A 97 1.65 2.56 -3.10
C ILE A 97 0.43 2.40 -4.00
N GLY A 98 -0.60 1.73 -3.50
CA GLY A 98 -1.81 1.44 -4.26
C GLY A 98 -2.79 2.60 -4.25
N GLY A 99 -2.90 3.37 -5.33
CA GLY A 99 -3.92 4.42 -5.48
C GLY A 99 -5.33 3.87 -5.63
N GLY A 100 -5.51 2.89 -6.50
CA GLY A 100 -6.78 2.24 -6.77
C GLY A 100 -7.06 0.96 -5.96
N ILE A 101 -6.12 0.54 -5.12
CA ILE A 101 -6.28 -0.66 -4.29
C ILE A 101 -6.85 -0.25 -2.92
N SER A 102 -7.94 -0.85 -2.51
CA SER A 102 -8.62 -0.54 -1.26
C SER A 102 -9.49 -1.71 -0.81
N ALA A 103 -9.83 -1.76 0.47
CA ALA A 103 -10.83 -2.69 0.97
C ALA A 103 -12.25 -2.29 0.51
N THR A 104 -12.52 -0.99 0.41
CA THR A 104 -13.77 -0.46 -0.17
C THR A 104 -13.59 -0.27 -1.69
N PRO A 105 -14.58 -0.59 -2.52
CA PRO A 105 -14.51 -0.33 -3.95
C PRO A 105 -14.15 1.12 -4.28
N ILE A 106 -13.21 1.30 -5.20
CA ILE A 106 -12.76 2.61 -5.68
C ILE A 106 -13.41 2.91 -7.03
N GLU A 107 -14.02 4.09 -7.14
CA GLU A 107 -14.62 4.57 -8.38
C GLU A 107 -13.58 5.29 -9.24
N GLN A 108 -12.73 6.10 -8.62
CA GLN A 108 -11.67 6.83 -9.31
C GLN A 108 -10.44 7.00 -8.41
N ALA A 109 -9.25 6.97 -8.99
CA ALA A 109 -8.02 7.28 -8.29
C ALA A 109 -7.00 7.95 -9.21
N ALA A 110 -6.15 8.80 -8.63
CA ALA A 110 -4.99 9.34 -9.34
C ALA A 110 -3.76 9.38 -8.42
N VAL A 111 -2.59 9.19 -9.03
CA VAL A 111 -1.29 9.29 -8.37
C VAL A 111 -0.36 10.12 -9.24
N VAL A 112 0.35 11.05 -8.61
CA VAL A 112 1.38 11.90 -9.23
C VAL A 112 2.68 11.74 -8.44
N ILE A 113 3.77 11.43 -9.13
CA ILE A 113 5.13 11.45 -8.57
C ILE A 113 5.68 12.84 -8.81
N THR A 114 5.82 13.62 -7.75
CA THR A 114 6.17 15.05 -7.79
C THR A 114 7.67 15.30 -7.60
N ALA A 115 8.38 14.33 -7.04
CA ALA A 115 9.84 14.35 -6.88
C ALA A 115 10.36 12.89 -6.80
N PRO A 116 11.69 12.65 -6.92
CA PRO A 116 12.24 11.31 -6.80
C PRO A 116 11.88 10.59 -5.49
N ASN A 117 11.63 11.35 -4.43
CA ASN A 117 11.26 10.84 -3.11
C ASN A 117 9.83 11.19 -2.68
N LYS A 118 8.97 11.67 -3.60
CA LYS A 118 7.65 12.16 -3.21
C LYS A 118 6.57 11.85 -4.23
N CYS A 119 5.42 11.40 -3.73
CA CYS A 119 4.22 11.27 -4.53
C CYS A 119 2.98 11.71 -3.75
N GLU A 120 1.93 12.03 -4.46
CA GLU A 120 0.65 12.43 -3.91
C GLU A 120 -0.50 11.91 -4.78
N GLY A 121 -1.70 11.90 -4.24
CA GLY A 121 -2.84 11.44 -5.00
C GLY A 121 -4.14 11.46 -4.23
N TYR A 122 -5.16 10.90 -4.86
CA TYR A 122 -6.47 10.73 -4.25
C TYR A 122 -7.12 9.41 -4.65
N ALA A 123 -8.12 9.01 -3.89
CA ALA A 123 -9.05 7.95 -4.23
C ALA A 123 -10.48 8.37 -3.88
N GLU A 124 -11.40 8.07 -4.78
CA GLU A 124 -12.84 8.23 -4.61
C GLU A 124 -13.50 6.85 -4.55
N GLY A 125 -14.37 6.65 -3.58
CA GLY A 125 -15.08 5.40 -3.38
C GLY A 125 -16.26 5.59 -2.45
N GLY A 126 -16.75 4.51 -1.85
CA GLY A 126 -17.76 4.68 -0.81
C GLY A 126 -18.92 3.72 -0.85
N TYR A 127 -18.66 2.43 -0.94
CA TYR A 127 -19.66 1.41 -0.63
C TYR A 127 -19.38 0.83 0.75
N PHE A 128 -20.17 1.22 1.74
CA PHE A 128 -20.07 0.69 3.10
C PHE A 128 -21.27 -0.22 3.38
N CYS A 129 -21.00 -1.51 3.60
CA CYS A 129 -22.04 -2.50 3.89
C CYS A 129 -23.20 -2.50 2.87
N GLY A 130 -22.88 -2.30 1.58
CA GLY A 130 -23.90 -2.24 0.51
C GLY A 130 -24.61 -0.90 0.34
N ILE A 131 -24.27 0.10 1.16
CA ILE A 131 -24.85 1.46 1.04
C ILE A 131 -23.80 2.39 0.42
N ARG A 132 -24.19 3.10 -0.64
CA ARG A 132 -23.33 4.08 -1.28
C ARG A 132 -23.23 5.35 -0.44
N THR A 133 -22.08 5.57 0.16
CA THR A 133 -21.71 6.77 0.91
C THR A 133 -20.42 7.31 0.32
N PRO A 134 -20.48 8.12 -0.75
CA PRO A 134 -19.30 8.55 -1.48
C PRO A 134 -18.35 9.36 -0.59
N TYR A 135 -17.07 9.10 -0.73
CA TYR A 135 -16.00 9.86 -0.09
C TYR A 135 -14.85 10.10 -1.08
N LYS A 136 -14.04 11.12 -0.79
CA LYS A 136 -12.77 11.35 -1.46
C LYS A 136 -11.69 11.53 -0.39
N VAL A 137 -10.61 10.79 -0.52
CA VAL A 137 -9.47 10.85 0.40
C VAL A 137 -8.19 11.14 -0.37
N TYR A 138 -7.32 11.96 0.21
CA TYR A 138 -6.05 12.37 -0.37
C TYR A 138 -4.90 11.83 0.46
N PHE A 139 -3.75 11.63 -0.20
CA PHE A 139 -2.51 11.30 0.47
C PHE A 139 -1.33 12.08 -0.09
N VAL A 140 -0.30 12.23 0.72
CA VAL A 140 1.05 12.59 0.33
C VAL A 140 1.98 11.55 0.96
N ALA A 141 2.89 11.00 0.18
CA ALA A 141 3.95 10.13 0.67
C ALA A 141 5.31 10.74 0.36
N GLU A 142 6.18 10.74 1.35
CA GLU A 142 7.55 11.25 1.25
C GLU A 142 8.50 10.19 1.80
N PHE A 143 9.58 9.94 1.08
CA PHE A 143 10.61 8.98 1.43
C PHE A 143 11.87 9.69 1.90
N ASP A 144 12.62 9.06 2.78
CA ASP A 144 13.90 9.57 3.29
C ASP A 144 15.05 9.47 2.28
N THR A 145 14.82 8.77 1.17
CA THR A 145 15.81 8.51 0.12
C THR A 145 15.18 8.70 -1.26
N ASP A 146 15.93 9.29 -2.19
CA ASP A 146 15.51 9.37 -3.58
C ASP A 146 15.43 7.98 -4.22
N ALA A 147 14.33 7.72 -4.92
CA ALA A 147 14.19 6.49 -5.69
C ALA A 147 15.14 6.50 -6.90
N LEU A 148 15.81 5.37 -7.14
CA LEU A 148 16.63 5.17 -8.33
C LEU A 148 15.79 5.08 -9.60
N GLU A 149 14.59 4.54 -9.48
CA GLU A 149 13.61 4.39 -10.56
C GLU A 149 12.22 4.56 -9.98
N THR A 150 11.34 5.19 -10.73
CA THR A 150 9.94 5.34 -10.39
C THR A 150 9.08 4.89 -11.55
N GLY A 151 7.80 4.65 -11.30
CA GLY A 151 6.84 4.30 -12.32
C GLY A 151 5.43 4.25 -11.74
N THR A 152 4.46 4.15 -12.63
CA THR A 152 3.06 4.00 -12.29
C THR A 152 2.48 2.77 -12.97
N TRP A 153 1.25 2.43 -12.66
CA TRP A 153 0.52 1.39 -13.39
C TRP A 153 -0.95 1.78 -13.51
N LYS A 154 -1.59 1.19 -14.49
CA LYS A 154 -3.04 1.26 -14.65
C LYS A 154 -3.54 -0.10 -15.10
N ARG A 155 -4.41 -0.73 -14.32
CA ARG A 155 -4.84 -2.11 -14.54
C ARG A 155 -3.63 -3.04 -14.70
N ASN A 156 -3.61 -3.89 -15.70
CA ASN A 156 -2.52 -4.84 -15.94
C ASN A 156 -1.26 -4.22 -16.59
N GLU A 157 -1.26 -2.92 -16.86
CA GLU A 157 -0.16 -2.24 -17.55
C GLU A 157 0.75 -1.52 -16.55
N LEU A 158 1.98 -2.04 -16.39
CA LEU A 158 3.06 -1.35 -15.67
C LEU A 158 3.70 -0.32 -16.61
N LYS A 159 3.90 0.90 -16.12
CA LYS A 159 4.49 2.04 -16.85
C LYS A 159 5.75 2.53 -16.15
N PRO A 160 6.92 1.93 -16.43
CA PRO A 160 8.20 2.43 -15.92
C PRO A 160 8.43 3.88 -16.36
N ASN A 161 9.04 4.69 -15.50
CA ASN A 161 9.35 6.10 -15.72
C ASN A 161 8.13 7.03 -15.95
N SER A 162 6.92 6.54 -15.76
CA SER A 162 5.73 7.40 -15.74
C SER A 162 5.60 8.06 -14.37
N SER A 163 5.30 9.35 -14.36
CA SER A 163 5.05 10.13 -13.13
C SER A 163 3.57 10.34 -12.83
N PHE A 164 2.67 9.82 -13.68
CA PHE A 164 1.24 10.04 -13.51
C PHE A 164 0.43 8.81 -13.92
N ALA A 165 -0.57 8.50 -13.12
CA ALA A 165 -1.64 7.56 -13.48
C ALA A 165 -2.97 8.05 -12.91
N GLU A 166 -4.02 7.88 -13.70
CA GLU A 166 -5.40 8.16 -13.31
C GLU A 166 -6.32 7.11 -13.94
N GLY A 167 -7.38 6.72 -13.24
CA GLY A 167 -8.34 5.78 -13.77
C GLY A 167 -9.59 5.59 -12.94
N GLU A 168 -10.61 5.06 -13.62
CA GLU A 168 -11.79 4.47 -13.03
C GLU A 168 -11.55 2.97 -12.78
N TYR A 169 -12.11 2.45 -11.71
CA TYR A 169 -12.03 1.04 -11.31
C TYR A 169 -13.39 0.37 -11.31
#